data_3f9be344546779b8e31d4ffa5ce6e2e1
#
_entry.id   3f9be344546779b8e31d4ffa5ce6e2e1
#
_cell.length_a   1.000
_cell.length_b   1.000
_cell.length_c   1.000
_cell.angle_alpha   90.00
_cell.angle_beta   90.00
_cell.angle_gamma   90.00
#
_symmetry.space_group_name_H-M   'P 1'
#
loop_
_entity.id
_entity.type
_entity.pdbx_description
1 polymer ?
#
loop_
_entity_poly.entity_id
_entity_poly.type
_entity_poly.pdbx_seq_one_letter_code
_entity_poly.pdbx_strand_id
1 'polypeptide(L)'
;MKTALITGANKGIGYEVARQLAGKGFHVFVGARDRGAGRKAATEIAKQGGKAIFLEIDVADSASVTAAAREFAKTADRLDVLVNNAGIIVDGDDAILEISDELLRKTLETNTLGALRVTRDFVPLLKKSKAPRVINVSSGGGQLTGGADGWSPAYCISKTALNGVTSQLATALPKFAVNSVCPGWVRTDMGGQDASRSVEEGADTIVWLATEAPQKLNGKFLRDRKEIPW
;
A
#
# COMPACT_ATOMS: atom_id res chain seq x y z
N MET A 1 -13.73 -1.47 -17.72
CA MET A 1 -12.65 -2.18 -17.05
C MET A 1 -12.39 -1.48 -15.73
N LYS A 2 -12.11 -2.23 -14.64
CA LYS A 2 -11.70 -1.65 -13.35
C LYS A 2 -10.24 -1.20 -13.40
N THR A 3 -9.90 -0.19 -12.63
CA THR A 3 -8.55 0.35 -12.53
C THR A 3 -8.01 0.18 -11.11
N ALA A 4 -6.71 -0.08 -11.00
CA ALA A 4 -6.01 -0.17 -9.72
C ALA A 4 -4.68 0.58 -9.76
N LEU A 5 -4.36 1.33 -8.72
CA LEU A 5 -3.04 1.90 -8.46
C LEU A 5 -2.41 1.21 -7.27
N ILE A 6 -1.20 0.71 -7.44
CA ILE A 6 -0.42 0.12 -6.35
C ILE A 6 0.89 0.91 -6.22
N THR A 7 1.14 1.52 -5.07
CA THR A 7 2.40 2.22 -4.79
C THR A 7 3.48 1.24 -4.36
N GLY A 8 4.75 1.51 -4.73
CA GLY A 8 5.86 0.60 -4.45
C GLY A 8 5.73 -0.75 -5.18
N ALA A 9 5.15 -0.76 -6.38
CA ALA A 9 4.79 -1.98 -7.12
C ALA A 9 5.89 -2.47 -8.08
N ASN A 10 7.12 -1.98 -7.96
CA ASN A 10 8.24 -2.42 -8.79
C ASN A 10 8.89 -3.73 -8.31
N LYS A 11 8.58 -4.21 -7.10
CA LYS A 11 9.10 -5.45 -6.51
C LYS A 11 8.22 -5.95 -5.35
N GLY A 12 8.51 -7.14 -4.83
CA GLY A 12 7.93 -7.70 -3.61
C GLY A 12 6.42 -7.80 -3.65
N ILE A 13 5.78 -7.54 -2.50
CA ILE A 13 4.32 -7.66 -2.34
C ILE A 13 3.58 -6.75 -3.33
N GLY A 14 4.03 -5.52 -3.53
CA GLY A 14 3.38 -4.57 -4.43
C GLY A 14 3.37 -5.06 -5.89
N TYR A 15 4.48 -5.64 -6.36
CA TYR A 15 4.56 -6.25 -7.68
C TYR A 15 3.60 -7.44 -7.81
N GLU A 16 3.57 -8.32 -6.81
CA GLU A 16 2.71 -9.49 -6.82
C GLU A 16 1.21 -9.12 -6.82
N VAL A 17 0.83 -8.13 -5.99
CA VAL A 17 -0.54 -7.56 -6.01
C VAL A 17 -0.87 -7.01 -7.41
N ALA A 18 0.04 -6.24 -8.01
CA ALA A 18 -0.15 -5.69 -9.35
C ALA A 18 -0.33 -6.79 -10.40
N ARG A 19 0.50 -7.84 -10.35
CA ARG A 19 0.43 -9.01 -11.25
C ARG A 19 -0.89 -9.74 -11.11
N GLN A 20 -1.32 -10.03 -9.88
CA GLN A 20 -2.58 -10.75 -9.65
C GLN A 20 -3.81 -9.93 -10.07
N LEU A 21 -3.84 -8.63 -9.78
CA LEU A 21 -4.94 -7.76 -10.20
C LEU A 21 -5.01 -7.61 -11.72
N ALA A 22 -3.86 -7.51 -12.39
CA ALA A 22 -3.81 -7.50 -13.85
C ALA A 22 -4.34 -8.80 -14.45
N GLY A 23 -3.99 -9.97 -13.88
CA GLY A 23 -4.53 -11.28 -14.25
C GLY A 23 -6.04 -11.43 -14.00
N LYS A 24 -6.59 -10.67 -13.05
CA LYS A 24 -8.04 -10.58 -12.79
C LYS A 24 -8.75 -9.52 -13.68
N GLY A 25 -8.08 -8.99 -14.70
CA GLY A 25 -8.66 -8.08 -15.71
C GLY A 25 -8.72 -6.61 -15.28
N PHE A 26 -7.95 -6.19 -14.26
CA PHE A 26 -7.78 -4.78 -13.95
C PHE A 26 -6.79 -4.13 -14.91
N HIS A 27 -7.00 -2.84 -15.21
CA HIS A 27 -5.94 -1.99 -15.73
C HIS A 27 -5.13 -1.47 -14.55
N VAL A 28 -3.91 -1.96 -14.42
CA VAL A 28 -3.05 -1.71 -13.26
C VAL A 28 -2.05 -0.60 -13.54
N PHE A 29 -1.96 0.35 -12.64
CA PHE A 29 -0.93 1.37 -12.61
C PHE A 29 0.15 0.95 -11.60
N VAL A 30 1.32 0.61 -12.12
CA VAL A 30 2.50 0.22 -11.33
C VAL A 30 3.17 1.48 -10.85
N GLY A 31 2.86 1.89 -9.61
CA GLY A 31 3.40 3.09 -9.00
C GLY A 31 4.80 2.82 -8.42
N ALA A 32 5.82 3.56 -8.86
CA ALA A 32 7.16 3.50 -8.32
C ALA A 32 7.94 4.81 -8.55
N ARG A 33 8.90 5.12 -7.67
CA ARG A 33 9.77 6.29 -7.82
C ARG A 33 10.92 6.04 -8.80
N ASP A 34 11.39 4.80 -8.89
CA ASP A 34 12.41 4.40 -9.86
C ASP A 34 11.75 4.07 -11.20
N ARG A 35 12.06 4.90 -12.20
CA ARG A 35 11.49 4.77 -13.56
C ARG A 35 11.90 3.47 -14.24
N GLY A 36 13.16 3.04 -14.06
CA GLY A 36 13.70 1.83 -14.68
C GLY A 36 13.01 0.58 -14.15
N ALA A 37 13.03 0.43 -12.81
CA ALA A 37 12.41 -0.70 -12.15
C ALA A 37 10.88 -0.73 -12.34
N GLY A 38 10.20 0.43 -12.28
CA GLY A 38 8.77 0.52 -12.48
C GLY A 38 8.32 0.15 -13.91
N ARG A 39 9.03 0.64 -14.95
CA ARG A 39 8.76 0.26 -16.34
C ARG A 39 9.02 -1.22 -16.60
N LYS A 40 10.11 -1.76 -16.04
CA LYS A 40 10.42 -3.18 -16.14
C LYS A 40 9.28 -4.02 -15.57
N ALA A 41 8.83 -3.71 -14.34
CA ALA A 41 7.73 -4.41 -13.68
C ALA A 41 6.42 -4.35 -14.50
N ALA A 42 6.03 -3.17 -14.98
CA ALA A 42 4.84 -3.02 -15.80
C ALA A 42 4.93 -3.84 -17.11
N THR A 43 6.12 -3.83 -17.76
CA THR A 43 6.37 -4.60 -18.98
C THR A 43 6.29 -6.11 -18.73
N GLU A 44 6.83 -6.59 -17.61
CA GLU A 44 6.77 -8.01 -17.24
C GLU A 44 5.32 -8.48 -17.00
N ILE A 45 4.52 -7.68 -16.32
CA ILE A 45 3.09 -7.96 -16.12
C ILE A 45 2.34 -7.96 -17.47
N ALA A 46 2.64 -7.02 -18.36
CA ALA A 46 2.02 -6.95 -19.68
C ALA A 46 2.38 -8.18 -20.55
N LYS A 47 3.63 -8.65 -20.49
CA LYS A 47 4.06 -9.88 -21.19
C LYS A 47 3.32 -11.15 -20.71
N GLN A 48 2.81 -11.15 -19.47
CA GLN A 48 1.99 -12.23 -18.93
C GLN A 48 0.49 -12.09 -19.30
N GLY A 49 0.15 -11.19 -20.23
CA GLY A 49 -1.21 -10.94 -20.70
C GLY A 49 -2.02 -9.98 -19.84
N GLY A 50 -1.42 -9.41 -18.81
CA GLY A 50 -2.06 -8.39 -17.96
C GLY A 50 -2.04 -7.01 -18.61
N LYS A 51 -2.94 -6.10 -18.20
CA LYS A 51 -2.92 -4.71 -18.60
C LYS A 51 -2.28 -3.87 -17.51
N ALA A 52 -1.01 -3.51 -17.70
CA ALA A 52 -0.23 -2.74 -16.72
C ALA A 52 0.54 -1.62 -17.41
N ILE A 53 0.59 -0.47 -16.76
CA ILE A 53 1.40 0.69 -17.16
C ILE A 53 2.16 1.24 -15.95
N PHE A 54 3.33 1.78 -16.20
CA PHE A 54 4.12 2.47 -15.18
C PHE A 54 3.55 3.85 -14.89
N LEU A 55 3.46 4.21 -13.61
CA LEU A 55 3.16 5.54 -13.12
C LEU A 55 4.28 5.99 -12.18
N GLU A 56 4.99 7.05 -12.54
CA GLU A 56 6.01 7.62 -11.66
C GLU A 56 5.37 8.28 -10.46
N ILE A 57 5.75 7.83 -9.26
CA ILE A 57 5.26 8.39 -8.00
C ILE A 57 6.27 8.16 -6.87
N ASP A 58 6.73 9.23 -6.25
CA ASP A 58 7.37 9.20 -4.94
C ASP A 58 6.35 9.66 -3.89
N VAL A 59 5.95 8.75 -3.02
CA VAL A 59 4.93 9.01 -2.01
C VAL A 59 5.40 10.00 -0.94
N ALA A 60 6.71 10.15 -0.75
CA ALA A 60 7.31 11.12 0.16
C ALA A 60 7.34 12.55 -0.40
N ASP A 61 7.12 12.74 -1.71
CA ASP A 61 7.10 14.04 -2.37
C ASP A 61 5.69 14.43 -2.81
N SER A 62 5.16 15.51 -2.24
CA SER A 62 3.82 16.02 -2.55
C SER A 62 3.67 16.45 -4.01
N ALA A 63 4.72 17.04 -4.60
CA ALA A 63 4.69 17.46 -6.00
C ALA A 63 4.63 16.25 -6.94
N SER A 64 5.41 15.20 -6.64
CA SER A 64 5.38 13.93 -7.36
C SER A 64 4.01 13.27 -7.30
N VAL A 65 3.37 13.21 -6.12
CA VAL A 65 2.02 12.63 -5.96
C VAL A 65 0.98 13.41 -6.76
N THR A 66 1.02 14.73 -6.70
CA THR A 66 0.08 15.57 -7.47
C THR A 66 0.30 15.41 -8.99
N ALA A 67 1.56 15.32 -9.43
CA ALA A 67 1.88 15.05 -10.84
C ALA A 67 1.37 13.66 -11.28
N ALA A 68 1.56 12.64 -10.42
CA ALA A 68 1.07 11.29 -10.69
C ALA A 68 -0.46 11.24 -10.82
N ALA A 69 -1.21 11.94 -9.98
CA ALA A 69 -2.67 12.00 -10.07
C ALA A 69 -3.13 12.66 -11.39
N ARG A 70 -2.43 13.70 -11.84
CA ARG A 70 -2.71 14.36 -13.14
C ARG A 70 -2.38 13.43 -14.31
N GLU A 71 -1.27 12.71 -14.24
CA GLU A 71 -0.86 11.76 -15.30
C GLU A 71 -1.81 10.57 -15.37
N PHE A 72 -2.21 10.03 -14.22
CA PHE A 72 -3.24 8.98 -14.15
C PHE A 72 -4.53 9.42 -14.86
N ALA A 73 -4.99 10.66 -14.60
CA ALA A 73 -6.24 11.19 -15.15
C ALA A 73 -6.22 11.35 -16.68
N LYS A 74 -5.05 11.37 -17.34
CA LYS A 74 -4.94 11.35 -18.81
C LYS A 74 -5.24 9.97 -19.42
N THR A 75 -5.07 8.90 -18.62
CA THR A 75 -5.20 7.51 -19.09
C THR A 75 -6.47 6.84 -18.58
N ALA A 76 -6.96 7.24 -17.40
CA ALA A 76 -8.16 6.68 -16.80
C ALA A 76 -8.96 7.78 -16.09
N ASP A 77 -10.27 7.76 -16.28
CA ASP A 77 -11.20 8.74 -15.73
C ASP A 77 -11.62 8.47 -14.27
N ARG A 78 -11.37 7.24 -13.78
CA ARG A 78 -11.68 6.82 -12.41
C ARG A 78 -10.61 5.88 -11.87
N LEU A 79 -10.53 5.78 -10.54
CA LEU A 79 -9.75 4.77 -9.82
C LEU A 79 -10.70 3.91 -8.98
N ASP A 80 -10.67 2.58 -9.15
CA ASP A 80 -11.52 1.66 -8.40
C ASP A 80 -10.84 1.15 -7.14
N VAL A 81 -9.51 0.91 -7.20
CA VAL A 81 -8.71 0.37 -6.10
C VAL A 81 -7.41 1.15 -5.96
N LEU A 82 -7.14 1.66 -4.76
CA LEU A 82 -5.84 2.19 -4.35
C LEU A 82 -5.21 1.24 -3.32
N VAL A 83 -3.98 0.80 -3.59
CA VAL A 83 -3.17 0.05 -2.64
C VAL A 83 -1.95 0.90 -2.25
N ASN A 84 -1.96 1.45 -1.06
CA ASN A 84 -0.83 2.13 -0.45
C ASN A 84 0.11 1.07 0.14
N ASN A 85 1.03 0.57 -0.71
CA ASN A 85 1.99 -0.47 -0.34
C ASN A 85 3.41 0.08 -0.14
N ALA A 86 3.75 1.22 -0.74
CA ALA A 86 5.07 1.82 -0.56
C ALA A 86 5.41 2.01 0.91
N GLY A 87 6.58 1.54 1.31
CA GLY A 87 7.06 1.64 2.67
C GLY A 87 8.55 1.33 2.76
N ILE A 88 9.18 1.80 3.83
CA ILE A 88 10.61 1.60 4.11
C ILE A 88 10.81 1.15 5.56
N ILE A 89 11.90 0.40 5.78
CA ILE A 89 12.61 0.30 7.04
C ILE A 89 13.97 0.96 6.79
N VAL A 90 14.45 1.78 7.70
CA VAL A 90 15.71 2.52 7.57
C VAL A 90 16.77 1.85 8.44
N ASP A 91 17.98 1.70 7.94
CA ASP A 91 19.09 1.16 8.71
C ASP A 91 19.33 2.01 9.97
N GLY A 92 19.62 1.37 11.10
CA GLY A 92 19.75 2.03 12.40
C GLY A 92 18.43 2.21 13.17
N ASP A 93 17.34 1.57 12.71
CA ASP A 93 16.06 1.51 13.43
C ASP A 93 16.05 0.34 14.42
N ASP A 94 17.01 0.33 15.36
CA ASP A 94 17.23 -0.81 16.24
C ASP A 94 16.68 -0.63 17.66
N ALA A 95 16.81 0.56 18.24
CA ALA A 95 16.39 0.82 19.63
C ALA A 95 15.71 2.18 19.79
N ILE A 96 14.57 2.22 20.45
CA ILE A 96 13.72 3.42 20.56
C ILE A 96 14.42 4.63 21.17
N LEU A 97 15.36 4.43 22.09
CA LEU A 97 16.09 5.51 22.75
C LEU A 97 17.29 6.03 21.93
N GLU A 98 17.64 5.34 20.84
CA GLU A 98 18.81 5.61 20.02
C GLU A 98 18.48 6.11 18.62
N ILE A 99 17.24 5.93 18.17
CA ILE A 99 16.81 6.43 16.84
C ILE A 99 16.87 7.95 16.77
N SER A 100 17.39 8.47 15.66
CA SER A 100 17.40 9.92 15.42
C SER A 100 16.00 10.44 15.03
N ASP A 101 15.76 11.70 15.33
CA ASP A 101 14.58 12.42 14.84
C ASP A 101 14.47 12.36 13.31
N GLU A 102 15.58 12.42 12.59
CA GLU A 102 15.62 12.37 11.12
C GLU A 102 15.15 11.00 10.62
N LEU A 103 15.62 9.90 11.22
CA LEU A 103 15.21 8.54 10.89
C LEU A 103 13.70 8.38 11.10
N LEU A 104 13.18 8.80 12.26
CA LEU A 104 11.76 8.74 12.57
C LEU A 104 10.92 9.56 11.58
N ARG A 105 11.33 10.80 11.29
CA ARG A 105 10.62 11.66 10.33
C ARG A 105 10.62 11.07 8.93
N LYS A 106 11.74 10.55 8.43
CA LYS A 106 11.85 9.91 7.12
C LYS A 106 10.93 8.69 7.00
N THR A 107 10.87 7.87 8.07
CA THR A 107 10.03 6.69 8.11
C THR A 107 8.54 7.07 8.13
N LEU A 108 8.14 8.03 8.96
CA LEU A 108 6.77 8.56 9.00
C LEU A 108 6.37 9.21 7.68
N GLU A 109 7.27 9.99 7.07
CA GLU A 109 7.02 10.68 5.80
C GLU A 109 6.64 9.71 4.69
N THR A 110 7.35 8.59 4.59
CA THR A 110 7.06 7.57 3.56
C THR A 110 5.88 6.69 3.96
N ASN A 111 5.93 6.08 5.14
CA ASN A 111 5.02 4.98 5.51
C ASN A 111 3.62 5.46 5.91
N THR A 112 3.51 6.67 6.44
CA THR A 112 2.26 7.21 6.99
C THR A 112 1.74 8.38 6.17
N LEU A 113 2.52 9.47 6.09
CA LEU A 113 2.10 10.68 5.38
C LEU A 113 2.02 10.46 3.89
N GLY A 114 2.89 9.62 3.33
CA GLY A 114 2.84 9.21 1.92
C GLY A 114 1.51 8.55 1.55
N ALA A 115 1.05 7.59 2.35
CA ALA A 115 -0.23 6.91 2.12
C ALA A 115 -1.43 7.87 2.22
N LEU A 116 -1.42 8.77 3.21
CA LEU A 116 -2.44 9.80 3.36
C LEU A 116 -2.44 10.77 2.17
N ARG A 117 -1.27 11.24 1.75
CA ARG A 117 -1.07 12.15 0.62
C ARG A 117 -1.60 11.54 -0.68
N VAL A 118 -1.18 10.32 -0.98
CA VAL A 118 -1.66 9.60 -2.18
C VAL A 118 -3.17 9.43 -2.12
N THR A 119 -3.72 8.98 -0.98
CA THR A 119 -5.17 8.81 -0.85
C THR A 119 -5.90 10.11 -1.11
N ARG A 120 -5.47 11.22 -0.49
CA ARG A 120 -6.08 12.54 -0.63
C ARG A 120 -6.10 13.01 -2.09
N ASP A 121 -4.98 12.93 -2.79
CA ASP A 121 -4.86 13.41 -4.16
C ASP A 121 -5.63 12.53 -5.16
N PHE A 122 -5.83 11.23 -4.86
CA PHE A 122 -6.61 10.31 -5.68
C PHE A 122 -8.09 10.19 -5.27
N VAL A 123 -8.53 10.77 -4.16
CA VAL A 123 -9.97 10.78 -3.75
C VAL A 123 -10.90 11.28 -4.86
N PRO A 124 -10.60 12.33 -5.66
CA PRO A 124 -11.49 12.76 -6.74
C PRO A 124 -11.72 11.69 -7.80
N LEU A 125 -10.71 10.84 -8.09
CA LEU A 125 -10.80 9.73 -9.03
C LEU A 125 -11.50 8.51 -8.40
N LEU A 126 -11.23 8.23 -7.12
CA LEU A 126 -11.89 7.17 -6.35
C LEU A 126 -13.40 7.43 -6.21
N LYS A 127 -13.83 8.69 -6.00
CA LYS A 127 -15.25 9.06 -5.93
C LYS A 127 -16.04 8.76 -7.20
N LYS A 128 -15.39 8.59 -8.35
CA LYS A 128 -16.04 8.21 -9.61
C LYS A 128 -16.28 6.69 -9.72
N SER A 129 -15.70 5.89 -8.82
CA SER A 129 -15.96 4.46 -8.75
C SER A 129 -17.30 4.16 -8.07
N LYS A 130 -17.97 3.12 -8.53
CA LYS A 130 -19.22 2.61 -7.89
C LYS A 130 -18.92 1.85 -6.58
N ALA A 131 -17.69 1.35 -6.42
CA ALA A 131 -17.26 0.57 -5.25
C ALA A 131 -15.78 0.88 -4.94
N PRO A 132 -15.46 2.12 -4.50
CA PRO A 132 -14.09 2.55 -4.26
C PRO A 132 -13.48 1.82 -3.06
N ARG A 133 -12.20 1.41 -3.22
CA ARG A 133 -11.45 0.67 -2.21
C ARG A 133 -10.10 1.32 -1.97
N VAL A 134 -9.72 1.47 -0.71
CA VAL A 134 -8.39 1.92 -0.27
C VAL A 134 -7.83 0.88 0.68
N ILE A 135 -6.68 0.33 0.35
CA ILE A 135 -6.00 -0.68 1.15
C ILE A 135 -4.63 -0.13 1.57
N ASN A 136 -4.45 0.04 2.87
CA ASN A 136 -3.18 0.48 3.45
C ASN A 136 -2.40 -0.75 3.94
N VAL A 137 -1.24 -1.01 3.34
CA VAL A 137 -0.38 -2.12 3.76
C VAL A 137 0.37 -1.73 5.02
N SER A 138 -0.17 -2.20 6.14
CA SER A 138 0.38 -2.01 7.48
C SER A 138 1.29 -3.19 7.87
N SER A 139 1.37 -3.50 9.16
CA SER A 139 2.21 -4.56 9.72
C SER A 139 1.67 -5.00 11.09
N GLY A 140 2.02 -6.21 11.53
CA GLY A 140 1.87 -6.62 12.93
C GLY A 140 2.58 -5.68 13.90
N GLY A 141 3.73 -5.10 13.49
CA GLY A 141 4.41 -4.06 14.28
C GLY A 141 3.61 -2.77 14.48
N GLY A 142 2.50 -2.58 13.75
CA GLY A 142 1.57 -1.47 13.99
C GLY A 142 0.45 -1.77 14.99
N GLN A 143 0.40 -2.98 15.59
CA GLN A 143 -0.56 -3.33 16.64
C GLN A 143 -0.11 -2.77 17.99
N LEU A 144 -1.05 -2.25 18.76
CA LEU A 144 -0.83 -1.84 20.16
C LEU A 144 -1.40 -2.86 21.15
N THR A 145 -2.32 -3.70 20.72
CA THR A 145 -2.89 -4.76 21.54
C THR A 145 -1.84 -5.81 21.84
N GLY A 146 -1.58 -6.05 23.12
CA GLY A 146 -0.53 -6.98 23.56
C GLY A 146 0.84 -6.35 23.80
N GLY A 147 1.00 -5.06 23.51
CA GLY A 147 2.27 -4.34 23.66
C GLY A 147 3.11 -4.35 22.38
N ALA A 148 4.26 -3.70 22.43
CA ALA A 148 5.21 -3.62 21.32
C ALA A 148 6.32 -4.66 21.48
N ASP A 149 6.74 -5.29 20.38
CA ASP A 149 7.81 -6.30 20.37
C ASP A 149 9.22 -5.68 20.39
N GLY A 150 9.32 -4.35 20.26
CA GLY A 150 10.56 -3.58 20.39
C GLY A 150 11.48 -3.59 19.16
N TRP A 151 11.17 -4.34 18.10
CA TRP A 151 11.96 -4.31 16.86
C TRP A 151 11.58 -3.12 15.97
N SER A 152 12.56 -2.55 15.29
CA SER A 152 12.39 -1.43 14.32
C SER A 152 11.35 -0.39 14.79
N PRO A 153 11.64 0.33 15.89
CA PRO A 153 10.64 1.16 16.57
C PRO A 153 10.06 2.28 15.69
N ALA A 154 10.86 2.93 14.85
CA ALA A 154 10.35 3.95 13.94
C ALA A 154 9.39 3.36 12.89
N TYR A 155 9.71 2.17 12.37
CA TYR A 155 8.82 1.45 11.47
C TYR A 155 7.51 1.08 12.18
N CYS A 156 7.58 0.49 13.36
CA CYS A 156 6.40 0.11 14.13
C CYS A 156 5.51 1.33 14.44
N ILE A 157 6.09 2.44 14.91
CA ILE A 157 5.39 3.72 15.14
C ILE A 157 4.71 4.20 13.85
N SER A 158 5.40 4.12 12.71
CA SER A 158 4.85 4.54 11.44
C SER A 158 3.64 3.69 11.00
N LYS A 159 3.66 2.39 11.28
CA LYS A 159 2.54 1.48 10.94
C LYS A 159 1.36 1.63 11.91
N THR A 160 1.62 1.92 13.18
CA THR A 160 0.58 2.34 14.14
C THR A 160 -0.09 3.65 13.68
N ALA A 161 0.70 4.65 13.29
CA ALA A 161 0.18 5.89 12.76
C ALA A 161 -0.62 5.68 11.46
N LEU A 162 -0.19 4.78 10.57
CA LEU A 162 -0.92 4.40 9.36
C LEU A 162 -2.27 3.73 9.69
N ASN A 163 -2.34 2.92 10.74
CA ASN A 163 -3.59 2.35 11.24
C ASN A 163 -4.53 3.46 11.72
N GLY A 164 -4.03 4.47 12.42
CA GLY A 164 -4.78 5.65 12.80
C GLY A 164 -5.31 6.43 11.59
N VAL A 165 -4.46 6.65 10.57
CA VAL A 165 -4.86 7.26 9.28
C VAL A 165 -5.98 6.45 8.62
N THR A 166 -5.88 5.12 8.61
CA THR A 166 -6.90 4.24 8.04
C THR A 166 -8.25 4.42 8.72
N SER A 167 -8.28 4.45 10.05
CA SER A 167 -9.50 4.65 10.85
C SER A 167 -10.15 6.01 10.55
N GLN A 168 -9.35 7.09 10.49
CA GLN A 168 -9.84 8.43 10.16
C GLN A 168 -10.37 8.53 8.73
N LEU A 169 -9.69 7.92 7.76
CA LEU A 169 -10.12 7.87 6.37
C LEU A 169 -11.43 7.08 6.22
N ALA A 170 -11.58 5.97 6.93
CA ALA A 170 -12.80 5.16 6.91
C ALA A 170 -14.01 5.94 7.41
N THR A 171 -13.84 6.78 8.44
CA THR A 171 -14.87 7.69 8.96
C THR A 171 -15.18 8.81 7.97
N ALA A 172 -14.16 9.43 7.37
CA ALA A 172 -14.32 10.54 6.43
C ALA A 172 -14.90 10.09 5.07
N LEU A 173 -14.76 8.80 4.72
CA LEU A 173 -15.16 8.22 3.44
C LEU A 173 -16.14 7.03 3.64
N PRO A 174 -17.33 7.24 4.19
CA PRO A 174 -18.23 6.15 4.62
C PRO A 174 -18.78 5.29 3.47
N LYS A 175 -18.66 5.75 2.22
CA LYS A 175 -19.05 4.99 1.01
C LYS A 175 -17.88 4.16 0.44
N PHE A 176 -16.68 4.29 1.00
CA PHE A 176 -15.50 3.56 0.56
C PHE A 176 -15.29 2.33 1.46
N ALA A 177 -14.57 1.34 0.94
CA ALA A 177 -13.98 0.28 1.77
C ALA A 177 -12.52 0.65 2.03
N VAL A 178 -12.24 1.26 3.17
CA VAL A 178 -10.90 1.70 3.60
C VAL A 178 -10.44 0.78 4.72
N ASN A 179 -9.37 0.00 4.49
CA ASN A 179 -8.90 -0.98 5.46
C ASN A 179 -7.38 -1.02 5.52
N SER A 180 -6.84 -1.37 6.69
CA SER A 180 -5.45 -1.78 6.88
C SER A 180 -5.29 -3.28 6.71
N VAL A 181 -4.13 -3.72 6.21
CA VAL A 181 -3.79 -5.13 6.10
C VAL A 181 -2.38 -5.38 6.62
N CYS A 182 -2.21 -6.43 7.42
CA CYS A 182 -0.91 -6.99 7.76
C CYS A 182 -0.63 -8.19 6.84
N PRO A 183 0.40 -8.15 5.98
CA PRO A 183 0.74 -9.24 5.09
C PRO A 183 1.42 -10.42 5.79
N GLY A 184 1.80 -10.26 7.07
CA GLY A 184 2.70 -11.15 7.78
C GLY A 184 4.17 -10.88 7.48
N TRP A 185 5.05 -11.81 7.85
CA TRP A 185 6.48 -11.73 7.57
C TRP A 185 6.79 -12.41 6.23
N VAL A 186 7.06 -11.61 5.20
CA VAL A 186 7.08 -12.01 3.78
C VAL A 186 8.49 -11.93 3.21
N ARG A 187 8.92 -12.94 2.46
CA ARG A 187 10.22 -13.00 1.76
C ARG A 187 10.29 -11.93 0.68
N THR A 188 10.88 -10.81 1.05
CA THR A 188 11.14 -9.62 0.22
C THR A 188 12.50 -9.05 0.62
N ASP A 189 13.00 -8.05 -0.09
CA ASP A 189 14.21 -7.34 0.33
C ASP A 189 14.10 -6.77 1.75
N MET A 190 12.89 -6.36 2.16
CA MET A 190 12.62 -5.84 3.50
C MET A 190 12.51 -6.96 4.56
N GLY A 191 11.87 -8.06 4.22
CA GLY A 191 11.61 -9.14 5.17
C GLY A 191 12.75 -10.16 5.30
N GLY A 192 13.69 -10.17 4.35
CA GLY A 192 14.79 -11.14 4.31
C GLY A 192 14.36 -12.52 3.81
N GLN A 193 15.35 -13.41 3.65
CA GLN A 193 15.12 -14.76 3.12
C GLN A 193 14.49 -15.71 4.16
N ASP A 194 14.69 -15.43 5.45
CA ASP A 194 14.18 -16.25 6.55
C ASP A 194 12.69 -16.01 6.85
N ALA A 195 12.07 -15.07 6.14
CA ALA A 195 10.66 -14.78 6.31
C ALA A 195 9.80 -16.00 5.98
N SER A 196 8.79 -16.24 6.81
CA SER A 196 7.97 -17.46 6.79
C SER A 196 7.00 -17.54 5.60
N ARG A 197 6.65 -16.39 4.99
CA ARG A 197 5.64 -16.32 3.92
C ARG A 197 6.25 -16.01 2.57
N SER A 198 5.65 -16.56 1.52
CA SER A 198 5.92 -16.16 0.14
C SER A 198 5.28 -14.79 -0.18
N VAL A 199 5.67 -14.18 -1.28
CA VAL A 199 5.06 -12.93 -1.74
C VAL A 199 3.59 -13.12 -2.14
N GLU A 200 3.24 -14.30 -2.65
CA GLU A 200 1.87 -14.69 -3.01
C GLU A 200 0.98 -14.76 -1.76
N GLU A 201 1.46 -15.39 -0.68
CA GLU A 201 0.77 -15.46 0.60
C GLU A 201 0.60 -14.07 1.22
N GLY A 202 1.64 -13.21 1.13
CA GLY A 202 1.58 -11.83 1.59
C GLY A 202 0.60 -10.96 0.80
N ALA A 203 0.42 -11.24 -0.49
CA ALA A 203 -0.50 -10.52 -1.36
C ALA A 203 -1.97 -10.96 -1.20
N ASP A 204 -2.25 -12.17 -0.70
CA ASP A 204 -3.58 -12.78 -0.73
C ASP A 204 -4.68 -11.89 -0.13
N THR A 205 -4.51 -11.44 1.11
CA THR A 205 -5.52 -10.60 1.78
C THR A 205 -5.67 -9.25 1.08
N ILE A 206 -4.59 -8.68 0.52
CA ILE A 206 -4.63 -7.42 -0.23
C ILE A 206 -5.48 -7.59 -1.50
N VAL A 207 -5.23 -8.64 -2.25
CA VAL A 207 -5.98 -8.96 -3.48
C VAL A 207 -7.45 -9.26 -3.17
N TRP A 208 -7.73 -10.02 -2.13
CA TRP A 208 -9.10 -10.28 -1.68
C TRP A 208 -9.82 -8.97 -1.30
N LEU A 209 -9.19 -8.07 -0.54
CA LEU A 209 -9.73 -6.75 -0.22
C LEU A 209 -10.00 -5.91 -1.48
N ALA A 210 -9.14 -6.01 -2.49
CA ALA A 210 -9.29 -5.29 -3.75
C ALA A 210 -10.44 -5.81 -4.63
N THR A 211 -10.83 -7.09 -4.51
CA THR A 211 -11.69 -7.76 -5.49
C THR A 211 -12.99 -8.30 -4.92
N GLU A 212 -12.93 -9.06 -3.81
CA GLU A 212 -14.00 -9.94 -3.33
C GLU A 212 -14.60 -9.52 -1.99
N ALA A 213 -13.83 -8.83 -1.15
CA ALA A 213 -14.28 -8.43 0.18
C ALA A 213 -15.58 -7.60 0.12
N PRO A 214 -16.50 -7.77 1.06
CA PRO A 214 -17.74 -6.98 1.09
C PRO A 214 -17.45 -5.47 1.10
N GLN A 215 -18.17 -4.68 0.29
CA GLN A 215 -17.98 -3.22 0.23
C GLN A 215 -18.23 -2.53 1.57
N LYS A 216 -19.09 -3.12 2.43
CA LYS A 216 -19.34 -2.63 3.78
C LYS A 216 -18.22 -2.86 4.78
N LEU A 217 -17.20 -3.67 4.42
CA LEU A 217 -16.01 -3.88 5.25
C LEU A 217 -15.16 -2.61 5.20
N ASN A 218 -15.28 -1.78 6.23
CA ASN A 218 -14.67 -0.46 6.31
C ASN A 218 -14.11 -0.21 7.70
N GLY A 219 -12.93 0.41 7.79
CA GLY A 219 -12.27 0.75 9.06
C GLY A 219 -11.77 -0.46 9.83
N LYS A 220 -11.26 -1.49 9.14
CA LYS A 220 -10.80 -2.74 9.75
C LYS A 220 -9.30 -2.94 9.53
N PHE A 221 -8.69 -3.67 10.47
CA PHE A 221 -7.33 -4.18 10.33
C PHE A 221 -7.40 -5.70 10.14
N LEU A 222 -6.77 -6.20 9.07
CA LEU A 222 -6.94 -7.59 8.65
C LEU A 222 -5.60 -8.30 8.44
N ARG A 223 -5.62 -9.62 8.68
CA ARG A 223 -4.61 -10.61 8.29
C ARG A 223 -5.33 -11.90 7.92
N ASP A 224 -4.89 -12.58 6.88
CA ASP A 224 -5.45 -13.87 6.44
C ASP A 224 -6.98 -13.81 6.25
N ARG A 225 -7.46 -12.68 5.66
CA ARG A 225 -8.88 -12.35 5.42
C ARG A 225 -9.74 -12.27 6.69
N LYS A 226 -9.12 -12.18 7.87
CA LYS A 226 -9.79 -12.06 9.17
C LYS A 226 -9.42 -10.74 9.82
N GLU A 227 -10.37 -10.19 10.58
CA GLU A 227 -10.12 -9.01 11.41
C GLU A 227 -9.16 -9.37 12.54
N ILE A 228 -8.17 -8.51 12.76
CA ILE A 228 -7.24 -8.58 13.87
C ILE A 228 -7.31 -7.29 14.69
N PRO A 229 -6.91 -7.31 15.97
CA PRO A 229 -6.87 -6.09 16.79
C PRO A 229 -5.93 -5.02 16.23
N TRP A 230 -6.24 -3.78 16.55
CA TRP A 230 -5.38 -2.61 16.28
C TRP A 230 -4.14 -2.58 17.18
#